data_cd90b92018a3a3cd18d5c54dd1022701
#
_entry.id   cd90b92018a3a3cd18d5c54dd1022701
#
_cell.length_a   1.000
_cell.length_b   1.000
_cell.length_c   1.000
_cell.angle_alpha   90.00
_cell.angle_beta   90.00
_cell.angle_gamma   90.00
#
_symmetry.space_group_name_H-M   'P 1'
#
loop_
_entity.id
_entity.type
_entity.pdbx_description
1 polymer ?
#
loop_
_entity_poly.entity_id
_entity_poly.type
_entity_poly.pdbx_seq_one_letter_code
_entity_poly.pdbx_strand_id
1 'polypeptide(L)'
;MFRVLLQQCLHIQARLELKKGKKENHVTAQHITLDIPEKILLAEKTDALAFGKELRVLAAVKLFEMGRLSSGRASELAGMSRVEFLLSLNRYNVFPLASELHDLERDHASSH
;
A
#
# COMPACT_ATOMS: atom_id res chain seq x y z
N MET A 1 9.42 12.53 -17.24
CA MET A 1 8.60 11.90 -16.21
C MET A 1 7.54 10.98 -16.80
N PHE A 2 6.74 11.49 -17.72
CA PHE A 2 5.70 10.66 -18.33
C PHE A 2 6.25 9.48 -19.12
N ARG A 3 7.34 9.72 -19.81
CA ARG A 3 7.94 8.64 -20.56
C ARG A 3 8.33 7.49 -19.66
N VAL A 4 8.82 7.84 -18.49
CA VAL A 4 9.21 6.83 -17.53
C VAL A 4 8.00 6.05 -17.06
N LEU A 5 6.90 6.73 -16.83
CA LEU A 5 5.68 6.06 -16.40
C LEU A 5 5.19 5.07 -17.46
N LEU A 6 5.29 5.44 -18.71
CA LEU A 6 4.89 4.53 -19.77
C LEU A 6 5.75 3.28 -19.78
N GLN A 7 7.04 3.46 -19.60
CA GLN A 7 7.93 2.33 -19.50
C GLN A 7 7.56 1.44 -18.32
N GLN A 8 7.22 2.06 -17.22
CA GLN A 8 6.81 1.31 -16.04
C GLN A 8 5.57 0.50 -16.31
N CYS A 9 4.63 1.09 -17.01
CA CYS A 9 3.40 0.37 -17.34
C CYS A 9 3.69 -0.84 -18.22
N LEU A 10 4.51 -0.65 -19.23
CA LEU A 10 4.86 -1.77 -20.10
C LEU A 10 5.59 -2.85 -19.35
N HIS A 11 6.48 -2.43 -18.49
CA HIS A 11 7.24 -3.36 -17.67
C HIS A 11 6.31 -4.17 -16.78
N ILE A 12 5.38 -3.50 -16.16
CA ILE A 12 4.43 -4.15 -15.26
C ILE A 12 3.55 -5.13 -16.01
N GLN A 13 3.10 -4.74 -17.19
CA GLN A 13 2.26 -5.62 -17.99
C GLN A 13 2.98 -6.89 -18.38
N ALA A 14 4.21 -6.76 -18.79
CA ALA A 14 5.00 -7.92 -19.15
C ALA A 14 5.15 -8.85 -17.95
N ARG A 15 5.40 -8.26 -16.81
CA ARG A 15 5.54 -9.03 -15.59
C ARG A 15 4.27 -9.75 -15.21
N LEU A 16 3.15 -9.06 -15.37
CA LEU A 16 1.86 -9.65 -15.06
C LEU A 16 1.59 -10.85 -15.95
N GLU A 17 1.92 -10.74 -17.21
CA GLU A 17 1.69 -11.83 -18.12
C GLU A 17 2.51 -13.05 -17.73
N LEU A 18 3.73 -12.83 -17.33
CA LEU A 18 4.55 -13.93 -16.87
C LEU A 18 3.97 -14.57 -15.63
N LYS A 19 3.44 -13.76 -14.75
CA LYS A 19 2.88 -14.27 -13.52
C LYS A 19 1.59 -15.03 -13.72
N LYS A 20 0.89 -14.74 -14.78
CA LYS A 20 -0.36 -15.42 -15.03
C LYS A 20 -0.18 -16.91 -15.11
N GLY A 21 0.94 -17.35 -15.59
CA GLY A 21 1.18 -18.77 -15.69
C GLY A 21 1.33 -19.46 -14.35
N LYS A 22 1.47 -18.67 -13.31
CA LYS A 22 1.67 -19.20 -11.97
C LYS A 22 0.62 -18.72 -11.02
N LYS A 23 -0.54 -18.54 -11.50
CA LYS A 23 -1.58 -17.92 -10.72
C LYS A 23 -1.99 -18.69 -9.48
N GLU A 24 -1.61 -19.89 -9.38
CA GLU A 24 -1.95 -20.68 -8.21
C GLU A 24 -1.35 -20.08 -6.95
N ASN A 25 -0.41 -19.20 -7.10
CA ASN A 25 0.22 -18.56 -5.96
C ASN A 25 -0.53 -17.32 -5.58
N HIS A 26 -1.56 -17.51 -4.80
CA HIS A 26 -2.40 -16.41 -4.36
C HIS A 26 -1.66 -15.37 -3.51
N VAL A 27 -0.48 -15.71 -3.01
CA VAL A 27 0.29 -14.78 -2.21
C VAL A 27 1.40 -14.11 -2.99
N THR A 28 1.37 -14.31 -4.29
CA THR A 28 2.41 -13.73 -5.13
C THR A 28 2.32 -12.22 -5.15
N ALA A 29 3.43 -11.57 -4.87
CA ALA A 29 3.51 -10.13 -4.95
C ALA A 29 3.97 -9.72 -6.34
N GLN A 30 3.47 -8.61 -6.80
CA GLN A 30 3.90 -8.01 -8.04
C GLN A 30 4.87 -6.90 -7.73
N HIS A 31 5.88 -6.77 -8.56
CA HIS A 31 6.88 -5.72 -8.37
C HIS A 31 6.55 -4.53 -9.25
N ILE A 32 6.52 -3.38 -8.64
CA ILE A 32 6.30 -2.14 -9.36
C ILE A 32 7.52 -1.26 -9.13
N THR A 33 8.11 -0.82 -10.20
CA THR A 33 9.29 0.03 -10.13
C THR A 33 8.90 1.45 -10.48
N LEU A 34 9.24 2.37 -9.62
CA LEU A 34 8.94 3.77 -9.82
C LEU A 34 10.23 4.57 -9.87
N ASP A 35 10.25 5.55 -10.74
CA ASP A 35 11.38 6.46 -10.82
C ASP A 35 11.05 7.74 -10.10
N ILE A 36 11.78 8.00 -9.03
CA ILE A 36 11.57 9.19 -8.23
C ILE A 36 12.74 10.13 -8.47
N PRO A 37 12.48 11.39 -8.84
CA PRO A 37 13.58 12.33 -9.02
C PRO A 37 14.39 12.44 -7.74
N GLU A 38 15.69 12.42 -7.90
CA GLU A 38 16.56 12.44 -6.72
C GLU A 38 16.32 13.65 -5.85
N LYS A 39 15.99 14.78 -6.45
CA LYS A 39 15.76 15.99 -5.67
C LYS A 39 14.57 15.85 -4.74
N ILE A 40 13.61 14.98 -5.08
CA ILE A 40 12.48 14.74 -4.19
C ILE A 40 12.96 14.00 -2.94
N LEU A 41 13.80 13.01 -3.14
CA LEU A 41 14.33 12.26 -2.00
C LEU A 41 15.17 13.16 -1.10
N LEU A 42 15.92 14.05 -1.70
CA LEU A 42 16.73 14.99 -0.93
C LEU A 42 15.86 15.96 -0.16
N ALA A 43 14.80 16.44 -0.80
CA ALA A 43 13.90 17.37 -0.14
C ALA A 43 13.19 16.71 1.04
N GLU A 44 12.86 15.44 0.90
CA GLU A 44 12.20 14.69 1.96
C GLU A 44 13.19 14.11 2.96
N LYS A 45 14.48 14.28 2.70
CA LYS A 45 15.53 13.80 3.59
C LYS A 45 15.38 12.30 3.85
N THR A 46 15.20 11.56 2.77
CA THR A 46 14.97 10.14 2.87
C THR A 46 15.70 9.44 1.73
N ASP A 47 15.73 8.12 1.77
CA ASP A 47 16.31 7.35 0.69
C ASP A 47 15.22 6.55 -0.02
N ALA A 48 15.61 5.87 -1.08
CA ALA A 48 14.64 5.17 -1.92
C ALA A 48 13.86 4.11 -1.15
N LEU A 49 14.54 3.37 -0.30
CA LEU A 49 13.86 2.30 0.43
C LEU A 49 12.84 2.84 1.41
N ALA A 50 13.23 3.83 2.20
CA ALA A 50 12.32 4.41 3.18
C ALA A 50 11.17 5.12 2.50
N PHE A 51 11.46 5.82 1.41
CA PHE A 51 10.43 6.55 0.69
C PHE A 51 9.44 5.57 0.05
N GLY A 52 9.95 4.45 -0.44
CA GLY A 52 9.08 3.44 -1.01
C GLY A 52 8.10 2.89 0.00
N LYS A 53 8.57 2.64 1.21
CA LYS A 53 7.69 2.16 2.27
C LYS A 53 6.63 3.20 2.60
N GLU A 54 7.03 4.45 2.66
CA GLU A 54 6.09 5.52 2.96
C GLU A 54 5.06 5.66 1.86
N LEU A 55 5.49 5.53 0.61
CA LEU A 55 4.55 5.61 -0.51
C LEU A 55 3.48 4.54 -0.41
N ARG A 56 3.87 3.34 -0.01
CA ARG A 56 2.91 2.27 0.14
C ARG A 56 1.87 2.59 1.20
N VAL A 57 2.34 3.13 2.32
CA VAL A 57 1.41 3.50 3.39
C VAL A 57 0.48 4.61 2.94
N LEU A 58 1.03 5.64 2.31
CA LEU A 58 0.21 6.75 1.85
C LEU A 58 -0.80 6.30 0.81
N ALA A 59 -0.39 5.43 -0.09
CA ALA A 59 -1.31 4.91 -1.09
C ALA A 59 -2.41 4.09 -0.42
N ALA A 60 -2.04 3.27 0.55
CA ALA A 60 -3.02 2.43 1.25
C ALA A 60 -4.04 3.30 1.98
N VAL A 61 -3.56 4.33 2.66
CA VAL A 61 -4.44 5.23 3.40
C VAL A 61 -5.40 5.93 2.45
N LYS A 62 -4.89 6.42 1.34
CA LYS A 62 -5.75 7.14 0.42
C LYS A 62 -6.76 6.22 -0.27
N LEU A 63 -6.33 5.05 -0.67
CA LEU A 63 -7.23 4.11 -1.31
C LEU A 63 -8.31 3.63 -0.34
N PHE A 64 -7.94 3.49 0.93
CA PHE A 64 -8.91 3.15 1.94
C PHE A 64 -9.91 4.30 2.13
N GLU A 65 -9.39 5.52 2.20
CA GLU A 65 -10.24 6.69 2.38
C GLU A 65 -11.24 6.83 1.23
N MET A 66 -10.79 6.51 0.02
CA MET A 66 -11.64 6.60 -1.16
C MET A 66 -12.62 5.45 -1.27
N GLY A 67 -12.55 4.50 -0.37
CA GLY A 67 -13.44 3.36 -0.42
C GLY A 67 -13.05 2.31 -1.45
N ARG A 68 -11.85 2.39 -1.98
CA ARG A 68 -11.40 1.45 -3.00
C ARG A 68 -10.78 0.19 -2.42
N LEU A 69 -10.26 0.27 -1.22
CA LEU A 69 -9.70 -0.90 -0.53
C LEU A 69 -10.32 -1.00 0.85
N SER A 70 -10.56 -2.23 1.27
CA SER A 70 -10.99 -2.46 2.63
C SER A 70 -9.79 -2.24 3.56
N SER A 71 -10.05 -2.15 4.85
CA SER A 71 -8.96 -1.98 5.80
C SER A 71 -7.99 -3.16 5.76
N GLY A 72 -8.50 -4.35 5.54
CA GLY A 72 -7.63 -5.52 5.45
C GLY A 72 -6.70 -5.44 4.26
N ARG A 73 -7.25 -5.09 3.10
CA ARG A 73 -6.42 -5.00 1.90
C ARG A 73 -5.47 -3.82 1.96
N ALA A 74 -5.94 -2.72 2.53
CA ALA A 74 -5.08 -1.55 2.66
C ALA A 74 -3.91 -1.84 3.59
N SER A 75 -4.16 -2.56 4.67
CA SER A 75 -3.08 -2.90 5.57
C SER A 75 -2.06 -3.81 4.90
N GLU A 76 -2.52 -4.73 4.06
CA GLU A 76 -1.60 -5.58 3.31
C GLU A 76 -0.72 -4.73 2.39
N LEU A 77 -1.33 -3.77 1.71
CA LEU A 77 -0.55 -2.88 0.85
C LEU A 77 0.47 -2.09 1.64
N ALA A 78 0.08 -1.64 2.82
CA ALA A 78 0.97 -0.86 3.67
C ALA A 78 2.04 -1.71 4.34
N GLY A 79 1.88 -3.02 4.34
CA GLY A 79 2.85 -3.89 4.96
C GLY A 79 2.74 -3.93 6.47
N MET A 80 1.55 -3.77 6.99
CA MET A 80 1.34 -3.79 8.43
C MET A 80 0.06 -4.55 8.76
N SER A 81 -0.15 -4.83 10.02
CA SER A 81 -1.36 -5.52 10.43
C SER A 81 -2.56 -4.59 10.31
N ARG A 82 -3.75 -5.18 10.27
CA ARG A 82 -4.96 -4.39 10.17
C ARG A 82 -5.08 -3.43 11.37
N VAL A 83 -4.75 -3.93 12.55
CA VAL A 83 -4.82 -3.10 13.75
C VAL A 83 -3.85 -1.92 13.64
N GLU A 84 -2.62 -2.20 13.24
CA GLU A 84 -1.64 -1.14 13.08
C GLU A 84 -2.10 -0.11 12.07
N PHE A 85 -2.68 -0.60 10.97
CA PHE A 85 -3.13 0.29 9.92
C PHE A 85 -4.22 1.23 10.44
N LEU A 86 -5.22 0.66 11.11
CA LEU A 86 -6.33 1.47 11.60
C LEU A 86 -5.88 2.47 12.63
N LEU A 87 -4.95 2.07 13.49
CA LEU A 87 -4.44 2.99 14.49
C LEU A 87 -3.59 4.10 13.89
N SER A 88 -2.97 3.83 12.75
CA SER A 88 -2.10 4.82 12.12
C SER A 88 -2.88 5.86 11.33
N LEU A 89 -4.15 5.62 11.04
CA LEU A 89 -4.93 6.55 10.23
C LEU A 89 -5.00 7.94 10.83
N ASN A 90 -4.93 8.01 12.14
CA ASN A 90 -4.97 9.29 12.82
C ASN A 90 -3.89 10.25 12.35
N ARG A 91 -2.74 9.70 12.03
CA ARG A 91 -1.61 10.53 11.58
C ARG A 91 -1.87 11.17 10.23
N TYR A 92 -2.82 10.62 9.48
CA TYR A 92 -3.12 11.11 8.14
C TYR A 92 -4.48 11.79 8.10
N ASN A 93 -5.06 12.05 9.25
CA ASN A 93 -6.34 12.73 9.35
C ASN A 93 -7.45 11.96 8.63
N VAL A 94 -7.36 10.66 8.68
CA VAL A 94 -8.37 9.78 8.12
C VAL A 94 -8.99 9.01 9.27
N PHE A 95 -10.30 8.95 9.30
CA PHE A 95 -10.98 8.31 10.41
C PHE A 95 -11.76 7.11 9.90
N PRO A 96 -11.57 5.95 10.52
CA PRO A 96 -12.30 4.76 10.10
C PRO A 96 -13.78 4.90 10.47
N LEU A 97 -14.59 4.16 9.75
CA LEU A 97 -16.01 4.12 10.05
C LEU A 97 -16.23 3.46 11.41
N ALA A 98 -17.38 3.74 12.01
CA ALA A 98 -17.71 3.15 13.29
C ALA A 98 -17.65 1.63 13.23
N SER A 99 -18.11 1.07 12.12
CA SER A 99 -18.09 -0.38 11.97
C SER A 99 -16.66 -0.93 11.95
N GLU A 100 -15.75 -0.15 11.36
CA GLU A 100 -14.35 -0.56 11.34
C GLU A 100 -13.77 -0.58 12.73
N LEU A 101 -14.10 0.42 13.52
CA LEU A 101 -13.63 0.49 14.89
C LEU A 101 -14.17 -0.67 15.71
N HIS A 102 -15.43 -0.99 15.48
CA HIS A 102 -16.05 -2.10 16.19
C HIS A 102 -15.36 -3.42 15.84
N ASP A 103 -15.07 -3.61 14.55
CA ASP A 103 -14.37 -4.80 14.11
C ASP A 103 -12.96 -4.86 14.71
N LEU A 104 -12.33 -3.71 14.83
CA LEU A 104 -11.01 -3.64 15.43
C LEU A 104 -11.04 -4.12 16.86
N GLU A 105 -12.01 -3.66 17.61
CA GLU A 105 -12.14 -4.08 19.00
C GLU A 105 -12.39 -5.58 19.09
N ARG A 106 -13.23 -6.09 18.21
CA ARG A 106 -13.54 -7.50 18.22
C ARG A 106 -12.31 -8.34 17.85
N ASP A 107 -11.57 -7.90 16.85
CA ASP A 107 -10.37 -8.61 16.46
C ASP A 107 -9.36 -8.62 17.59
N HIS A 108 -9.23 -7.49 18.26
CA HIS A 108 -8.29 -7.39 19.36
C HIS A 108 -8.69 -8.33 20.50
N ALA A 109 -9.97 -8.39 20.79
CA ALA A 109 -10.46 -9.24 21.86
C ALA A 109 -10.28 -10.71 21.52
N SER A 110 -10.53 -11.07 20.26
CA SER A 110 -10.46 -12.48 19.88
C SER A 110 -9.05 -12.98 19.69
N SER A 111 -8.07 -12.09 19.66
CA SER A 111 -6.69 -12.53 19.50
C SER A 111 -6.09 -13.00 20.80
N HIS A 112 -6.86 -12.98 21.86
CA HIS A 112 -6.44 -13.53 23.14
C HIS A 112 -6.97 -14.93 23.30
#